data_dfaaaf9d02d8ccc99d4bc256c952c74c
#
_entry.id   dfaaaf9d02d8ccc99d4bc256c952c74c
#
_cell.length_a   1.000
_cell.length_b   1.000
_cell.length_c   1.000
_cell.angle_alpha   90.00
_cell.angle_beta   90.00
_cell.angle_gamma   90.00
#
_symmetry.space_group_name_H-M   'P 1'
#
loop_
_entity.id
_entity.type
_entity.pdbx_description
1 polymer ?
#
loop_
_entity_poly.entity_id
_entity_poly.type
_entity_poly.pdbx_seq_one_letter_code
_entity_poly.pdbx_strand_id
1 'polypeptide(L)'
;MLCHRLDTGTSGLVLLAKNNAAEAFLTEAIKKREIEKRYLCVTFGRPNPPAALLRDYLLKDAERGIVRITDTTAGGAKEVITGYETLAVSGRLALLEVELVTGRTHQIRAHLAHIGCPILGDSKYGNNAANRELRLKYQALCAWELKFPAKISDERFAHLTGRVFHAEKPWYCQQVEDGTLK
;
A
#
# COMPACT_ATOMS: atom_id res chain seq x y z
N MET A 1 11.94 15.49 -9.82
CA MET A 1 11.46 15.82 -8.45
C MET A 1 10.54 14.69 -8.01
N LEU A 2 10.68 14.18 -6.79
CA LEU A 2 9.91 13.04 -6.29
C LEU A 2 8.51 13.52 -5.82
N CYS A 3 7.45 12.99 -6.41
CA CYS A 3 6.07 13.43 -6.10
C CYS A 3 5.43 12.66 -4.92
N HIS A 4 5.90 11.45 -4.64
CA HIS A 4 5.54 10.65 -3.46
C HIS A 4 6.66 9.67 -3.15
N ARG A 5 6.55 8.97 -2.02
CA ARG A 5 7.56 8.01 -1.56
C ARG A 5 6.96 6.67 -1.23
N LEU A 6 7.78 5.63 -1.28
CA LEU A 6 7.51 4.31 -0.71
C LEU A 6 8.25 4.16 0.62
N ASP A 7 7.76 3.25 1.47
CA ASP A 7 8.48 2.86 2.69
C ASP A 7 9.74 2.07 2.34
N THR A 8 10.76 2.15 3.19
CA THR A 8 11.95 1.30 3.05
C THR A 8 11.54 -0.17 3.00
N GLY A 9 12.01 -0.88 1.98
CA GLY A 9 11.67 -2.28 1.73
C GLY A 9 10.38 -2.51 0.92
N THR A 10 9.61 -1.46 0.60
CA THR A 10 8.50 -1.54 -0.35
C THR A 10 9.03 -1.32 -1.78
N SER A 11 8.67 -2.19 -2.69
CA SER A 11 9.02 -2.10 -4.12
C SER A 11 7.90 -1.44 -4.94
N GLY A 12 8.16 -1.23 -6.23
CA GLY A 12 7.15 -0.84 -7.21
C GLY A 12 7.25 0.59 -7.71
N LEU A 13 6.13 1.12 -8.17
CA LEU A 13 6.04 2.38 -8.91
C LEU A 13 6.20 3.61 -8.04
N VAL A 14 6.97 4.58 -8.54
CA VAL A 14 7.06 5.94 -8.02
C VAL A 14 6.96 6.95 -9.15
N LEU A 15 6.32 8.09 -8.85
CA LEU A 15 6.19 9.21 -9.79
C LEU A 15 7.29 10.24 -9.59
N LEU A 16 7.99 10.55 -10.68
CA LEU A 16 9.03 11.56 -10.75
C LEU A 16 8.63 12.63 -11.76
N ALA A 17 8.55 13.88 -11.32
CA ALA A 17 8.32 15.00 -12.21
C ALA A 17 9.63 15.47 -12.84
N LYS A 18 9.60 15.77 -14.14
CA LYS A 18 10.75 16.26 -14.90
C LYS A 18 10.91 17.79 -14.84
N ASN A 19 9.88 18.52 -14.42
CA ASN A 19 9.86 19.97 -14.29
C ASN A 19 8.85 20.42 -13.23
N ASN A 20 8.89 21.70 -12.86
CA ASN A 20 8.04 22.29 -11.83
C ASN A 20 6.54 22.19 -12.15
N ALA A 21 6.15 22.33 -13.43
CA ALA A 21 4.75 22.23 -13.82
C ALA A 21 4.21 20.82 -13.61
N ALA A 22 5.00 19.79 -13.96
CA ALA A 22 4.65 18.40 -13.70
C ALA A 22 4.62 18.07 -12.21
N GLU A 23 5.55 18.62 -11.42
CA GLU A 23 5.55 18.44 -9.96
C GLU A 23 4.30 19.01 -9.32
N ALA A 24 3.93 20.25 -9.66
CA ALA A 24 2.72 20.88 -9.15
C ALA A 24 1.46 20.08 -9.51
N PHE A 25 1.33 19.66 -10.77
CA PHE A 25 0.21 18.84 -11.24
C PHE A 25 0.12 17.51 -10.49
N LEU A 26 1.20 16.73 -10.47
CA LEU A 26 1.21 15.39 -9.85
C LEU A 26 0.98 15.46 -8.33
N THR A 27 1.59 16.43 -7.66
CA THR A 27 1.43 16.62 -6.21
C THR A 27 -0.01 16.98 -5.85
N GLU A 28 -0.64 17.87 -6.65
CA GLU A 28 -2.02 18.25 -6.43
C GLU A 28 -2.99 17.10 -6.74
N ALA A 29 -2.77 16.35 -7.82
CA ALA A 29 -3.56 15.19 -8.17
C ALA A 29 -3.48 14.08 -7.10
N ILE A 30 -2.30 13.85 -6.52
CA ILE A 30 -2.12 12.92 -5.40
C ILE A 30 -2.87 13.43 -4.15
N LYS A 31 -2.74 14.71 -3.83
CA LYS A 31 -3.40 15.33 -2.68
C LYS A 31 -4.92 15.27 -2.79
N LYS A 32 -5.47 15.47 -3.98
CA LYS A 32 -6.90 15.35 -4.27
C LYS A 32 -7.38 13.91 -4.39
N ARG A 33 -6.49 12.92 -4.32
CA ARG A 33 -6.80 11.49 -4.48
C ARG A 33 -7.33 11.16 -5.88
N GLU A 34 -6.94 11.91 -6.88
CA GLU A 34 -7.34 11.70 -8.27
C GLU A 34 -6.50 10.59 -8.94
N ILE A 35 -5.30 10.30 -8.44
CA ILE A 35 -4.48 9.18 -8.86
C ILE A 35 -4.75 8.00 -7.94
N GLU A 36 -5.38 6.95 -8.49
CA GLU A 36 -5.59 5.70 -7.77
C GLU A 36 -4.24 4.95 -7.63
N LYS A 37 -4.01 4.39 -6.46
CA LYS A 37 -2.79 3.62 -6.13
C LYS A 37 -3.18 2.27 -5.59
N ARG A 38 -2.75 1.21 -6.27
CA ARG A 38 -2.96 -0.16 -5.83
C ARG A 38 -1.64 -0.84 -5.53
N TYR A 39 -1.67 -1.69 -4.55
CA TYR A 39 -0.55 -2.47 -4.06
C TYR A 39 -0.88 -3.95 -4.09
N LEU A 40 0.15 -4.78 -4.31
CA LEU A 40 0.07 -6.22 -4.05
C LEU A 40 0.86 -6.53 -2.79
N CYS A 41 0.28 -7.31 -1.89
CA CYS A 41 0.98 -7.76 -0.69
C CYS A 41 0.57 -9.16 -0.30
N VAL A 42 1.43 -9.81 0.49
CA VAL A 42 1.12 -11.08 1.15
C VAL A 42 0.98 -10.83 2.63
N THR A 43 -0.11 -11.32 3.23
CA THR A 43 -0.35 -11.27 4.67
C THR A 43 -0.13 -12.62 5.33
N PHE A 44 0.33 -12.60 6.58
CA PHE A 44 0.27 -13.73 7.49
C PHE A 44 -1.07 -13.68 8.23
N GLY A 45 -1.93 -14.60 7.89
CA GLY A 45 -3.36 -14.58 8.22
C GLY A 45 -4.22 -14.28 6.99
N ARG A 46 -5.44 -14.78 7.01
CA ARG A 46 -6.44 -14.59 5.96
C ARG A 46 -7.47 -13.58 6.44
N PRO A 47 -7.60 -12.41 5.81
CA PRO A 47 -8.61 -11.44 6.22
C PRO A 47 -10.03 -12.01 6.11
N ASN A 48 -10.86 -11.69 7.10
CA ASN A 48 -12.28 -12.00 7.10
C ASN A 48 -13.06 -10.73 7.50
N PRO A 49 -13.89 -10.16 6.60
CA PRO A 49 -14.25 -10.67 5.26
C PRO A 49 -13.07 -10.65 4.27
N PRO A 50 -13.14 -11.38 3.13
CA PRO A 50 -12.06 -11.44 2.14
C PRO A 50 -11.84 -10.14 1.36
N ALA A 51 -12.78 -9.20 1.44
CA ALA A 51 -12.66 -7.85 0.90
C ALA A 51 -13.34 -6.85 1.84
N ALA A 52 -12.73 -5.68 2.05
CA ALA A 52 -13.31 -4.61 2.86
C ALA A 52 -12.70 -3.25 2.52
N LEU A 53 -13.41 -2.19 2.92
CA LEU A 53 -12.91 -0.82 2.98
C LEU A 53 -12.77 -0.43 4.45
N LEU A 54 -11.53 -0.39 4.94
CA LEU A 54 -11.19 -0.03 6.31
C LEU A 54 -11.16 1.49 6.45
N ARG A 55 -11.79 2.03 7.49
CA ARG A 55 -11.81 3.46 7.84
C ARG A 55 -11.53 3.61 9.32
N ASP A 56 -10.39 4.19 9.63
CA ASP A 56 -9.91 4.38 10.99
C ASP A 56 -9.10 5.68 11.08
N TYR A 57 -8.43 5.88 12.19
CA TYR A 57 -7.48 6.97 12.39
C TYR A 57 -6.09 6.40 12.65
N LEU A 58 -5.07 7.16 12.27
CA LEU A 58 -3.67 6.79 12.43
C LEU A 58 -2.95 7.85 13.25
N LEU A 59 -2.37 7.41 14.35
CA LEU A 59 -1.54 8.21 15.23
C LEU A 59 -0.07 7.86 15.03
N LYS A 60 0.77 8.88 14.85
CA LYS A 60 2.22 8.70 14.69
C LYS A 60 2.90 8.70 16.07
N ASP A 61 3.66 7.66 16.34
CA ASP A 61 4.64 7.58 17.43
C ASP A 61 6.03 7.91 16.86
N ALA A 62 6.44 9.17 17.02
CA ALA A 62 7.68 9.65 16.44
C ALA A 62 8.92 9.08 17.14
N GLU A 63 8.85 8.78 18.43
CA GLU A 63 9.96 8.24 19.22
C GLU A 63 10.29 6.81 18.79
N ARG A 64 9.26 6.00 18.55
CA ARG A 64 9.40 4.60 18.12
C ARG A 64 9.50 4.44 16.59
N GLY A 65 9.23 5.51 15.82
CA GLY A 65 9.21 5.45 14.36
C GLY A 65 8.15 4.49 13.81
N ILE A 66 7.04 4.33 14.54
CA ILE A 66 5.88 3.51 14.16
C ILE A 66 4.60 4.36 14.11
N VAL A 67 3.55 3.77 13.59
CA VAL A 67 2.20 4.34 13.64
C VAL A 67 1.25 3.33 14.29
N ARG A 68 0.19 3.83 14.90
CA ARG A 68 -0.87 2.99 15.49
C ARG A 68 -2.23 3.38 14.91
N ILE A 69 -3.04 2.38 14.67
CA ILE A 69 -4.44 2.58 14.30
C ILE A 69 -5.25 2.80 15.58
N THR A 70 -6.19 3.71 15.52
CA THR A 70 -7.10 4.09 16.62
C THR A 70 -8.48 4.42 16.04
N ASP A 71 -9.50 4.31 16.84
CA ASP A 71 -10.88 4.64 16.53
C ASP A 71 -11.24 6.12 16.83
N THR A 72 -10.29 6.89 17.35
CA THR A 72 -10.49 8.27 17.79
C THR A 72 -9.56 9.25 17.11
N THR A 73 -10.03 10.50 16.95
CA THR A 73 -9.23 11.63 16.45
C THR A 73 -8.30 12.25 17.51
N ALA A 74 -8.31 11.74 18.75
CA ALA A 74 -7.48 12.25 19.84
C ALA A 74 -5.99 12.20 19.50
N GLY A 75 -5.20 13.09 20.10
CA GLY A 75 -3.74 13.14 19.92
C GLY A 75 -3.27 13.55 18.53
N GLY A 76 -4.14 14.14 17.70
CA GLY A 76 -3.79 14.54 16.32
C GLY A 76 -3.81 13.38 15.32
N ALA A 77 -4.49 12.29 15.65
CA ALA A 77 -4.67 11.17 14.74
C ALA A 77 -5.37 11.62 13.45
N LYS A 78 -4.98 11.04 12.32
CA LYS A 78 -5.47 11.41 10.98
C LYS A 78 -6.22 10.26 10.34
N GLU A 79 -7.34 10.58 9.70
CA GLU A 79 -8.12 9.59 8.95
C GLU A 79 -7.25 8.81 7.96
N VAL A 80 -7.46 7.50 7.94
CA VAL A 80 -6.88 6.55 6.99
C VAL A 80 -7.98 5.69 6.38
N ILE A 81 -7.90 5.51 5.05
CA ILE A 81 -8.83 4.69 4.28
C ILE A 81 -8.01 3.74 3.41
N THR A 82 -8.23 2.45 3.60
CA THR A 82 -7.53 1.37 2.90
C THR A 82 -8.54 0.33 2.43
N GLY A 83 -8.68 0.14 1.13
CA GLY A 83 -9.44 -0.98 0.57
C GLY A 83 -8.55 -2.20 0.41
N TYR A 84 -9.10 -3.40 0.52
CA TYR A 84 -8.41 -4.61 0.13
C TYR A 84 -9.37 -5.65 -0.43
N GLU A 85 -8.81 -6.51 -1.28
CA GLU A 85 -9.45 -7.71 -1.82
C GLU A 85 -8.45 -8.87 -1.80
N THR A 86 -8.90 -10.05 -1.33
CA THR A 86 -8.10 -11.27 -1.34
C THR A 86 -8.17 -11.91 -2.71
N LEU A 87 -7.02 -12.01 -3.38
CA LEU A 87 -6.88 -12.60 -4.71
C LEU A 87 -6.64 -14.12 -4.66
N ALA A 88 -5.82 -14.56 -3.70
CA ALA A 88 -5.47 -15.96 -3.51
C ALA A 88 -5.12 -16.25 -2.06
N VAL A 89 -5.19 -17.53 -1.68
CA VAL A 89 -4.79 -18.01 -0.36
C VAL A 89 -3.93 -19.26 -0.49
N SER A 90 -2.93 -19.39 0.38
CA SER A 90 -2.09 -20.59 0.47
C SER A 90 -1.67 -20.82 1.91
N GLY A 91 -2.06 -21.96 2.50
CA GLY A 91 -1.82 -22.23 3.91
C GLY A 91 -2.37 -21.11 4.81
N ARG A 92 -1.49 -20.46 5.55
CA ARG A 92 -1.81 -19.31 6.43
C ARG A 92 -1.72 -17.97 5.72
N LEU A 93 -1.29 -17.95 4.45
CA LEU A 93 -1.01 -16.74 3.72
C LEU A 93 -2.19 -16.33 2.84
N ALA A 94 -2.32 -15.02 2.61
CA ALA A 94 -3.25 -14.46 1.64
C ALA A 94 -2.52 -13.43 0.77
N LEU A 95 -2.73 -13.52 -0.55
CA LEU A 95 -2.35 -12.49 -1.51
C LEU A 95 -3.49 -11.49 -1.61
N LEU A 96 -3.19 -10.23 -1.36
CA LEU A 96 -4.17 -9.14 -1.41
C LEU A 96 -3.80 -8.14 -2.50
N GLU A 97 -4.81 -7.62 -3.18
CA GLU A 97 -4.75 -6.30 -3.82
C GLU A 97 -5.26 -5.25 -2.82
N VAL A 98 -4.52 -4.18 -2.66
CA VAL A 98 -4.82 -3.13 -1.68
C VAL A 98 -4.95 -1.78 -2.38
N GLU A 99 -6.08 -1.11 -2.20
CA GLU A 99 -6.29 0.26 -2.65
C GLU A 99 -5.89 1.26 -1.55
N LEU A 100 -4.92 2.13 -1.86
CA LEU A 100 -4.45 3.16 -0.95
C LEU A 100 -5.18 4.48 -1.22
N VAL A 101 -6.34 4.70 -0.59
CA VAL A 101 -7.16 5.92 -0.76
C VAL A 101 -6.51 7.13 -0.10
N THR A 102 -6.06 7.00 1.14
CA THR A 102 -5.20 7.98 1.83
C THR A 102 -3.75 7.48 1.83
N GLY A 103 -2.77 8.38 1.90
CA GLY A 103 -1.35 8.02 1.82
C GLY A 103 -0.56 8.44 3.05
N ARG A 104 -0.82 7.81 4.22
CA ARG A 104 -0.06 8.08 5.45
C ARG A 104 1.11 7.11 5.60
N THR A 105 2.11 7.54 6.36
CA THR A 105 3.29 6.71 6.69
C THR A 105 2.86 5.35 7.22
N HIS A 106 3.44 4.27 6.68
CA HIS A 106 3.17 2.87 7.06
C HIS A 106 1.69 2.45 7.04
N GLN A 107 0.81 3.19 6.35
CA GLN A 107 -0.64 3.02 6.46
C GLN A 107 -1.09 1.58 6.18
N ILE A 108 -0.77 1.00 5.03
CA ILE A 108 -1.16 -0.37 4.67
C ILE A 108 -0.64 -1.37 5.71
N ARG A 109 0.61 -1.23 6.10
CA ARG A 109 1.30 -2.11 7.04
C ARG A 109 0.63 -2.13 8.40
N ALA A 110 0.37 -0.95 8.97
CA ALA A 110 -0.30 -0.80 10.26
C ALA A 110 -1.78 -1.22 10.21
N HIS A 111 -2.47 -0.88 9.13
CA HIS A 111 -3.89 -1.17 8.97
C HIS A 111 -4.17 -2.68 8.86
N LEU A 112 -3.39 -3.40 8.03
CA LEU A 112 -3.52 -4.85 7.91
C LEU A 112 -3.08 -5.57 9.19
N ALA A 113 -2.04 -5.09 9.88
CA ALA A 113 -1.65 -5.63 11.18
C ALA A 113 -2.75 -5.42 12.24
N HIS A 114 -3.45 -4.28 12.21
CA HIS A 114 -4.54 -3.97 13.13
C HIS A 114 -5.71 -4.96 13.01
N ILE A 115 -6.04 -5.40 11.80
CA ILE A 115 -7.06 -6.44 11.57
C ILE A 115 -6.54 -7.87 11.77
N GLY A 116 -5.34 -8.05 12.35
CA GLY A 116 -4.76 -9.37 12.63
C GLY A 116 -4.13 -10.07 11.43
N CYS A 117 -3.93 -9.38 10.32
CA CYS A 117 -3.34 -9.90 9.09
C CYS A 117 -2.10 -9.11 8.68
N PRO A 118 -1.00 -9.11 9.48
CA PRO A 118 0.19 -8.34 9.19
C PRO A 118 0.85 -8.80 7.90
N ILE A 119 1.53 -7.86 7.23
CA ILE A 119 2.27 -8.16 5.99
C ILE A 119 3.45 -9.07 6.29
N LEU A 120 3.61 -10.10 5.48
CA LEU A 120 4.72 -11.02 5.53
C LEU A 120 6.04 -10.30 5.25
N GLY A 121 7.09 -10.58 6.07
CA GLY A 121 8.39 -9.90 5.98
C GLY A 121 8.44 -8.53 6.67
N ASP A 122 7.34 -8.02 7.20
CA ASP A 122 7.33 -6.75 7.93
C ASP A 122 7.97 -6.90 9.32
N SER A 123 9.10 -6.23 9.53
CA SER A 123 9.85 -6.30 10.79
C SER A 123 9.24 -5.43 11.91
N LYS A 124 8.39 -4.44 11.57
CA LYS A 124 7.79 -3.51 12.53
C LYS A 124 6.41 -3.93 13.00
N TYR A 125 5.58 -4.42 12.07
CA TYR A 125 4.16 -4.75 12.32
C TYR A 125 3.87 -6.24 12.13
N GLY A 126 4.84 -6.99 11.60
CA GLY A 126 4.67 -8.38 11.18
C GLY A 126 4.93 -9.43 12.25
N ASN A 127 4.77 -10.68 11.84
CA ASN A 127 5.12 -11.86 12.64
C ASN A 127 6.60 -12.21 12.46
N ASN A 128 7.45 -11.78 13.39
CA ASN A 128 8.89 -11.99 13.29
C ASN A 128 9.33 -13.46 13.35
N ALA A 129 8.54 -14.36 13.92
CA ALA A 129 8.81 -15.79 13.89
C ALA A 129 8.64 -16.35 12.47
N ALA A 130 7.50 -16.09 11.84
CA ALA A 130 7.23 -16.47 10.46
C ALA A 130 8.22 -15.82 9.47
N ASN A 131 8.57 -14.54 9.68
CA ASN A 131 9.55 -13.85 8.85
C ASN A 131 10.93 -14.51 8.88
N ARG A 132 11.38 -14.96 10.05
CA ARG A 132 12.65 -15.70 10.19
C ARG A 132 12.60 -17.08 9.54
N GLU A 133 11.51 -17.81 9.73
CA GLU A 133 11.31 -19.12 9.14
C GLU A 133 11.39 -19.06 7.61
N LEU A 134 10.73 -18.07 7.01
CA LEU A 134 10.72 -17.83 5.55
C LEU A 134 11.94 -17.01 5.07
N ARG A 135 12.87 -16.63 5.96
CA ARG A 135 14.08 -15.85 5.65
C ARG A 135 13.78 -14.54 4.90
N LEU A 136 12.68 -13.89 5.24
CA LEU A 136 12.27 -12.64 4.62
C LEU A 136 12.91 -11.44 5.33
N LYS A 137 13.55 -10.58 4.55
CA LYS A 137 14.24 -9.37 5.02
C LYS A 137 13.35 -8.12 4.95
N TYR A 138 12.44 -8.08 3.99
CA TYR A 138 11.57 -6.94 3.71
C TYR A 138 10.12 -7.38 3.56
N GLN A 139 9.20 -6.45 3.80
CA GLN A 139 7.78 -6.67 3.64
C GLN A 139 7.42 -7.06 2.20
N ALA A 140 6.61 -8.10 2.04
CA ALA A 140 6.01 -8.49 0.76
C ALA A 140 4.92 -7.48 0.37
N LEU A 141 5.35 -6.29 -0.05
CA LEU A 141 4.51 -5.15 -0.42
C LEU A 141 5.09 -4.44 -1.64
N CYS A 142 4.26 -4.29 -2.67
CA CYS A 142 4.66 -3.67 -3.95
C CYS A 142 3.61 -2.66 -4.39
N ALA A 143 4.04 -1.43 -4.69
CA ALA A 143 3.22 -0.44 -5.39
C ALA A 143 3.03 -0.91 -6.85
N TRP A 144 1.95 -1.64 -7.07
CA TRP A 144 1.69 -2.42 -8.26
C TRP A 144 1.12 -1.60 -9.42
N GLU A 145 0.12 -0.74 -9.11
CA GLU A 145 -0.61 -0.01 -10.13
C GLU A 145 -0.76 1.47 -9.74
N LEU A 146 -0.59 2.32 -10.74
CA LEU A 146 -0.95 3.74 -10.70
C LEU A 146 -1.94 4.01 -11.84
N LYS A 147 -3.12 4.53 -11.52
CA LYS A 147 -4.14 4.89 -12.51
C LYS A 147 -4.47 6.37 -12.43
N PHE A 148 -4.33 7.04 -13.55
CA PHE A 148 -4.62 8.45 -13.71
C PHE A 148 -6.13 8.68 -13.92
N PRO A 149 -6.65 9.87 -13.55
CA PRO A 149 -8.08 10.16 -13.65
C PRO A 149 -8.57 10.10 -15.11
N ALA A 150 -9.85 9.74 -15.26
CA ALA A 150 -10.51 9.66 -16.58
C ALA A 150 -10.67 11.02 -17.26
N LYS A 151 -10.43 12.12 -16.53
CA LYS A 151 -10.47 13.49 -17.07
C LYS A 151 -9.35 14.32 -16.44
N ILE A 152 -8.52 14.92 -17.29
CA ILE A 152 -7.47 15.88 -16.92
C ILE A 152 -7.75 17.15 -17.72
N SER A 153 -8.02 18.25 -17.01
CA SER A 153 -8.37 19.55 -17.62
C SER A 153 -7.15 20.32 -18.12
N ASP A 154 -5.96 20.03 -17.60
CA ASP A 154 -4.71 20.66 -18.03
C ASP A 154 -4.22 19.97 -19.30
N GLU A 155 -4.30 20.69 -20.42
CA GLU A 155 -3.93 20.17 -21.76
C GLU A 155 -2.46 19.66 -21.81
N ARG A 156 -1.57 20.25 -21.03
CA ARG A 156 -0.16 19.81 -20.95
C ARG A 156 -0.02 18.35 -20.48
N PHE A 157 -0.98 17.88 -19.69
CA PHE A 157 -0.99 16.53 -19.09
C PHE A 157 -2.13 15.65 -19.63
N ALA A 158 -2.88 16.12 -20.64
CA ALA A 158 -3.98 15.36 -21.23
C ALA A 158 -3.59 13.96 -21.73
N HIS A 159 -2.33 13.77 -22.11
CA HIS A 159 -1.77 12.48 -22.53
C HIS A 159 -1.75 11.43 -21.41
N LEU A 160 -1.92 11.83 -20.14
CA LEU A 160 -2.03 10.93 -18.99
C LEU A 160 -3.48 10.52 -18.69
N THR A 161 -4.48 11.12 -19.34
CA THR A 161 -5.90 10.85 -19.10
C THR A 161 -6.21 9.35 -19.19
N GLY A 162 -6.75 8.78 -18.11
CA GLY A 162 -7.12 7.37 -18.02
C GLY A 162 -5.97 6.37 -18.12
N ARG A 163 -4.71 6.84 -18.16
CA ARG A 163 -3.54 5.94 -18.26
C ARG A 163 -3.39 5.13 -16.99
N VAL A 164 -3.05 3.86 -17.20
CA VAL A 164 -2.73 2.90 -16.13
C VAL A 164 -1.31 2.41 -16.35
N PHE A 165 -0.55 2.41 -15.27
CA PHE A 165 0.83 1.91 -15.25
C PHE A 165 0.95 0.78 -14.24
N HIS A 166 1.61 -0.30 -14.63
CA HIS A 166 1.86 -1.45 -13.76
C HIS A 166 3.35 -1.65 -13.54
N ALA A 167 3.72 -2.06 -12.33
CA ALA A 167 5.02 -2.63 -12.06
C ALA A 167 5.10 -4.07 -12.58
N GLU A 168 6.27 -4.65 -12.59
CA GLU A 168 6.41 -6.09 -12.71
C GLU A 168 5.79 -6.78 -11.50
N LYS A 169 5.03 -7.88 -11.73
CA LYS A 169 4.43 -8.66 -10.63
C LYS A 169 5.53 -9.23 -9.73
N PRO A 170 5.45 -9.01 -8.40
CA PRO A 170 6.43 -9.56 -7.47
C PRO A 170 6.41 -11.09 -7.46
N TRP A 171 7.55 -11.69 -7.18
CA TRP A 171 7.76 -13.14 -7.13
C TRP A 171 6.77 -13.88 -6.23
N TYR A 172 6.36 -13.27 -5.13
CA TYR A 172 5.47 -13.89 -4.15
C TYR A 172 4.03 -14.07 -4.67
N CYS A 173 3.61 -13.31 -5.67
CA CYS A 173 2.26 -13.46 -6.22
C CYS A 173 2.06 -14.86 -6.78
N GLN A 174 2.91 -15.29 -7.69
CA GLN A 174 2.84 -16.62 -8.28
C GLN A 174 3.00 -17.71 -7.22
N GLN A 175 3.90 -17.54 -6.26
CA GLN A 175 4.16 -18.55 -5.23
C GLN A 175 2.99 -18.75 -4.25
N VAL A 176 2.16 -17.72 -4.03
CA VAL A 176 0.90 -17.88 -3.28
C VAL A 176 -0.18 -18.53 -4.17
N GLU A 177 -0.28 -18.10 -5.44
CA GLU A 177 -1.26 -18.63 -6.40
C GLU A 177 -1.06 -20.12 -6.68
N ASP A 178 0.16 -20.59 -6.78
CA ASP A 178 0.52 -22.00 -7.03
C ASP A 178 0.70 -22.85 -5.74
N GLY A 179 0.63 -22.20 -4.56
CA GLY A 179 0.72 -22.87 -3.26
C GLY A 179 2.13 -23.27 -2.82
N THR A 180 3.18 -22.77 -3.48
CA THR A 180 4.59 -23.06 -3.10
C THR A 180 5.02 -22.22 -1.89
N LEU A 181 4.50 -21.03 -1.70
CA LEU A 181 4.66 -20.23 -0.49
C LEU A 181 3.46 -20.46 0.44
N LYS A 182 3.72 -20.99 1.67
CA LYS A 182 2.68 -21.39 2.65
C LYS A 182 2.90 -20.78 4.01
#